data_d7afc2cc5e53acfe1f65e134861f9c11
#
_entry.id   d7afc2cc5e53acfe1f65e134861f9c11
#
_cell.length_a   1.000
_cell.length_b   1.000
_cell.length_c   1.000
_cell.angle_alpha   90.00
_cell.angle_beta   90.00
_cell.angle_gamma   90.00
#
_symmetry.space_group_name_H-M   'P 1'
#
loop_
_entity.id
_entity.type
_entity.pdbx_description
1 polymer ?
#
loop_
_entity_poly.entity_id
_entity_poly.type
_entity_poly.pdbx_seq_one_letter_code
_entity_poly.pdbx_strand_id
1 'polypeptide(L)'
;MKLLRTNDKEPVLYDESDGTIYITKDRGEIALPKGNWVIREDNTDGCFWSIAPDIFLQTYNRVKGTVNTFVKKVYEIEFVKMDIDNTKSIIETLIFLGYSTTTPLEELQMDELVESIKEQGFLEIKTLEGVECLFSGEVVVKGVKGEFYPVSYDNFIKVYDVLK
;
A
#
# COMPACT_ATOMS: atom_id res chain seq x y z
N MET A 1 0.63 10.22 14.15
CA MET A 1 -0.20 10.52 12.97
C MET A 1 -1.65 10.42 13.36
N LYS A 2 -2.46 11.43 13.08
CA LYS A 2 -3.89 11.38 13.30
C LYS A 2 -4.57 11.00 12.00
N LEU A 3 -5.36 9.95 12.01
CA LEU A 3 -6.22 9.61 10.90
C LEU A 3 -7.60 10.18 11.17
N LEU A 4 -8.09 10.99 10.25
CA LEU A 4 -9.45 11.49 10.26
C LEU A 4 -10.29 10.63 9.31
N ARG A 5 -11.51 10.37 9.72
CA ARG A 5 -12.53 9.90 8.82
C ARG A 5 -12.95 11.00 7.87
N THR A 6 -13.33 10.63 6.68
CA THR A 6 -14.03 11.55 5.79
C THR A 6 -15.24 12.13 6.51
N ASN A 7 -15.35 13.46 6.56
CA ASN A 7 -16.47 14.22 7.11
C ASN A 7 -16.64 14.26 8.63
N ASP A 8 -15.58 14.09 9.43
CA ASP A 8 -15.64 14.18 10.90
C ASP A 8 -16.70 13.28 11.56
N LYS A 9 -17.25 12.34 10.84
CA LYS A 9 -18.30 11.42 11.28
C LYS A 9 -17.89 10.00 10.94
N GLU A 10 -18.70 9.05 11.27
CA GLU A 10 -18.44 7.62 11.08
C GLU A 10 -17.86 7.25 9.71
N PRO A 11 -17.06 6.16 9.61
CA PRO A 11 -16.53 5.74 8.33
C PRO A 11 -17.68 5.66 7.36
N VAL A 12 -17.59 6.41 6.29
CA VAL A 12 -18.62 6.36 5.29
C VAL A 12 -18.43 5.05 4.56
N LEU A 13 -19.30 4.12 4.88
CA LEU A 13 -19.44 2.91 4.11
C LEU A 13 -20.34 3.26 2.95
N TYR A 14 -19.79 3.33 1.77
CA TYR A 14 -20.60 3.50 0.57
C TYR A 14 -21.08 2.14 0.11
N ASP A 15 -22.35 2.08 -0.13
CA ASP A 15 -23.02 0.91 -0.67
C ASP A 15 -23.65 1.30 -1.99
N GLU A 16 -22.88 1.26 -3.03
CA GLU A 16 -23.46 1.20 -4.36
C GLU A 16 -23.89 -0.24 -4.63
N SER A 17 -24.59 -0.48 -5.72
CA SER A 17 -25.37 -1.70 -5.99
C SER A 17 -24.74 -3.05 -5.62
N ASP A 18 -23.42 -3.16 -5.64
CA ASP A 18 -22.64 -4.36 -5.29
C ASP A 18 -21.86 -4.23 -3.98
N GLY A 19 -21.95 -3.09 -3.30
CA GLY A 19 -21.19 -2.79 -2.08
C GLY A 19 -19.72 -2.45 -2.31
N THR A 20 -19.34 -2.12 -3.54
CA THR A 20 -17.98 -1.76 -3.90
C THR A 20 -17.96 -0.42 -4.60
N ILE A 21 -17.04 0.45 -4.18
CA ILE A 21 -16.79 1.74 -4.84
C ILE A 21 -15.41 1.68 -5.47
N TYR A 22 -15.31 2.14 -6.69
CA TYR A 22 -14.04 2.25 -7.42
C TYR A 22 -13.52 3.68 -7.34
N ILE A 23 -12.28 3.82 -6.90
CA ILE A 23 -11.58 5.10 -6.87
C ILE A 23 -10.43 5.02 -7.86
N THR A 24 -10.41 5.95 -8.82
CA THR A 24 -9.26 6.13 -9.70
C THR A 24 -8.21 6.96 -8.97
N LYS A 25 -7.02 6.41 -8.83
CA LYS A 25 -5.84 7.08 -8.31
C LYS A 25 -4.78 7.14 -9.40
N ASP A 26 -3.74 7.91 -9.16
CA ASP A 26 -2.56 7.95 -10.05
C ASP A 26 -1.91 6.58 -10.26
N ARG A 27 -2.20 5.63 -9.38
CA ARG A 27 -1.68 4.25 -9.39
C ARG A 27 -2.60 3.21 -10.02
N GLY A 28 -3.81 3.59 -10.41
CA GLY A 28 -4.81 2.68 -10.94
C GLY A 28 -6.16 2.79 -10.25
N GLU A 29 -7.04 1.88 -10.61
CA GLU A 29 -8.39 1.80 -10.05
C GLU A 29 -8.39 0.89 -8.82
N ILE A 30 -8.91 1.38 -7.70
CA ILE A 30 -9.01 0.61 -6.48
C ILE A 30 -10.46 0.43 -6.05
N ALA A 31 -10.75 -0.77 -5.56
CA ALA A 31 -12.03 -1.12 -4.99
C ALA A 31 -12.09 -0.76 -3.50
N LEU A 32 -13.23 -0.24 -3.08
CA LEU A 32 -13.57 -0.05 -1.66
C LEU A 32 -14.65 -1.07 -1.27
N PRO A 33 -14.27 -2.24 -0.80
CA PRO A 33 -15.23 -3.25 -0.38
C PRO A 33 -16.13 -2.72 0.75
N LYS A 34 -17.41 -3.12 0.72
CA LYS A 34 -18.34 -2.81 1.79
C LYS A 34 -17.80 -3.26 3.15
N GLY A 35 -17.88 -2.38 4.12
CA GLY A 35 -17.38 -2.64 5.49
C GLY A 35 -15.94 -2.18 5.74
N ASN A 36 -15.19 -1.84 4.71
CA ASN A 36 -13.86 -1.28 4.88
C ASN A 36 -13.92 0.15 5.46
N TRP A 37 -12.84 0.51 6.15
CA TRP A 37 -12.63 1.86 6.60
C TRP A 37 -12.06 2.70 5.45
N VAL A 38 -12.62 3.88 5.22
CA VAL A 38 -12.01 4.88 4.36
C VAL A 38 -11.26 5.87 5.23
N ILE A 39 -9.99 6.04 4.98
CA ILE A 39 -9.08 6.80 5.80
C ILE A 39 -8.56 8.00 5.03
N ARG A 40 -8.48 9.14 5.71
CA ARG A 40 -7.79 10.33 5.25
C ARG A 40 -6.77 10.76 6.30
N GLU A 41 -5.58 11.08 5.86
CA GLU A 41 -4.53 11.65 6.70
C GLU A 41 -4.70 13.16 6.84
N ASP A 42 -4.50 13.68 8.06
CA ASP A 42 -4.75 15.09 8.40
C ASP A 42 -3.90 16.09 7.58
N ASN A 43 -2.75 15.67 7.09
CA ASN A 43 -1.75 16.54 6.46
C ASN A 43 -1.48 16.20 4.99
N THR A 44 -2.32 15.41 4.36
CA THR A 44 -2.16 15.04 2.95
C THR A 44 -3.26 15.69 2.12
N ASP A 45 -2.92 16.16 0.94
CA ASP A 45 -3.79 16.87 0.00
C ASP A 45 -4.98 16.03 -0.53
N GLY A 46 -5.73 15.46 0.40
CA GLY A 46 -6.95 14.71 0.08
C GLY A 46 -6.74 13.25 -0.32
N CYS A 47 -5.57 12.66 -0.04
CA CYS A 47 -5.35 11.25 -0.27
C CYS A 47 -6.24 10.40 0.64
N PHE A 48 -6.99 9.52 0.01
CA PHE A 48 -7.83 8.53 0.69
C PHE A 48 -7.32 7.13 0.38
N TRP A 49 -7.48 6.23 1.34
CA TRP A 49 -7.28 4.81 1.09
C TRP A 49 -8.27 3.98 1.91
N SER A 50 -8.45 2.77 1.47
CA SER A 50 -9.28 1.77 2.12
C SER A 50 -8.43 0.89 3.02
N ILE A 51 -9.02 0.41 4.11
CA ILE A 51 -8.38 -0.56 4.99
C ILE A 51 -9.43 -1.53 5.54
N ALA A 52 -9.09 -2.82 5.50
CA ALA A 52 -9.97 -3.85 6.04
C ALA A 52 -10.15 -3.69 7.57
N PRO A 53 -11.34 -3.96 8.12
CA PRO A 53 -11.65 -3.71 9.54
C PRO A 53 -10.69 -4.38 10.51
N ASP A 54 -10.27 -5.58 10.21
CA ASP A 54 -9.36 -6.37 11.03
C ASP A 54 -7.93 -5.81 11.02
N ILE A 55 -7.45 -5.33 9.88
CA ILE A 55 -6.16 -4.63 9.76
C ILE A 55 -6.24 -3.29 10.50
N PHE A 56 -7.34 -2.56 10.33
CA PHE A 56 -7.54 -1.28 11.00
C PHE A 56 -7.46 -1.42 12.52
N LEU A 57 -8.16 -2.40 13.09
CA LEU A 57 -8.14 -2.66 14.53
C LEU A 57 -6.78 -3.12 15.06
N GLN A 58 -5.96 -3.75 14.21
CA GLN A 58 -4.60 -4.14 14.56
C GLN A 58 -3.62 -2.96 14.53
N THR A 59 -3.82 -2.02 13.61
CA THR A 59 -2.85 -0.97 13.30
C THR A 59 -3.18 0.39 13.90
N TYR A 60 -4.42 0.60 14.36
CA TYR A 60 -4.85 1.89 14.91
C TYR A 60 -5.50 1.76 16.29
N ASN A 61 -5.27 2.78 17.12
CA ASN A 61 -5.97 2.98 18.37
C ASN A 61 -6.85 4.23 18.29
N ARG A 62 -8.08 4.15 18.84
CA ARG A 62 -8.92 5.32 18.97
C ARG A 62 -8.31 6.29 19.97
N VAL A 63 -8.28 7.58 19.66
CA VAL A 63 -7.88 8.62 20.61
C VAL A 63 -8.99 8.76 21.66
N LYS A 64 -8.61 8.69 22.94
CA LYS A 64 -9.55 8.77 24.05
C LYS A 64 -10.35 10.08 24.00
N GLY A 65 -11.66 9.99 24.13
CA GLY A 65 -12.57 11.14 24.09
C GLY A 65 -12.97 11.60 22.69
N THR A 66 -12.56 10.89 21.64
CA THR A 66 -12.98 11.16 20.26
C THR A 66 -13.78 10.00 19.69
N VAL A 67 -14.64 10.31 18.71
CA VAL A 67 -15.40 9.28 17.99
C VAL A 67 -14.64 8.83 16.74
N ASN A 68 -14.02 9.76 16.03
CA ASN A 68 -13.52 9.57 14.66
C ASN A 68 -12.03 9.84 14.51
N THR A 69 -11.30 10.01 15.60
CA THR A 69 -9.87 10.24 15.56
C THR A 69 -9.13 9.01 16.03
N PHE A 70 -8.16 8.57 15.23
CA PHE A 70 -7.34 7.39 15.51
C PHE A 70 -5.87 7.75 15.38
N VAL A 71 -5.04 7.03 16.10
CA VAL A 71 -3.58 7.13 16.03
C VAL A 71 -3.02 5.78 15.66
N LYS A 72 -2.04 5.77 14.78
CA LYS A 72 -1.36 4.55 14.37
C LYS A 72 -0.63 3.93 15.57
N LYS A 73 -0.77 2.63 15.77
CA LYS A 73 0.02 1.90 16.76
C LYS A 73 1.48 1.87 16.32
N VAL A 74 2.39 1.78 17.27
CA VAL A 74 3.80 1.47 16.99
C VAL A 74 3.89 -0.02 16.67
N TYR A 75 4.35 -0.34 15.47
CA TYR A 75 4.63 -1.71 15.02
C TYR A 75 5.72 -1.68 13.97
N GLU A 76 6.41 -2.79 13.82
CA GLU A 76 7.43 -2.96 12.79
C GLU A 76 6.81 -3.46 11.49
N ILE A 77 7.36 -2.99 10.38
CA ILE A 77 7.02 -3.44 9.02
C ILE A 77 8.29 -3.70 8.23
N GLU A 78 8.16 -4.54 7.22
CA GLU A 78 9.22 -4.74 6.22
C GLU A 78 8.92 -3.87 4.99
N PHE A 79 9.97 -3.40 4.34
CA PHE A 79 9.84 -2.61 3.13
C PHE A 79 11.03 -2.75 2.20
N VAL A 80 10.82 -2.47 0.93
CA VAL A 80 11.88 -2.33 -0.08
C VAL A 80 11.61 -1.06 -0.90
N LYS A 81 12.64 -0.28 -1.18
CA LYS A 81 12.58 0.85 -2.10
C LYS A 81 13.05 0.39 -3.47
N MET A 82 12.21 0.58 -4.50
CA MET A 82 12.53 0.20 -5.87
C MET A 82 13.24 1.33 -6.62
N ASP A 83 14.30 0.97 -7.33
CA ASP A 83 14.97 1.79 -8.34
C ASP A 83 14.92 1.05 -9.68
N ILE A 84 14.16 1.58 -10.63
CA ILE A 84 13.89 0.90 -11.91
C ILE A 84 15.11 0.89 -12.82
N ASP A 85 16.04 1.82 -12.64
CA ASP A 85 17.30 1.87 -13.41
C ASP A 85 18.33 0.87 -12.89
N ASN A 86 18.07 0.26 -11.76
CA ASN A 86 18.95 -0.71 -11.10
C ASN A 86 18.33 -2.12 -11.12
N THR A 87 18.83 -2.97 -12.00
CA THR A 87 18.39 -4.38 -12.12
C THR A 87 18.37 -5.12 -10.80
N LYS A 88 19.39 -4.94 -9.97
CA LYS A 88 19.45 -5.59 -8.65
C LYS A 88 18.32 -5.12 -7.75
N SER A 89 17.99 -3.84 -7.76
CA SER A 89 16.87 -3.29 -6.99
C SER A 89 15.51 -3.86 -7.44
N ILE A 90 15.32 -4.02 -8.76
CA ILE A 90 14.10 -4.67 -9.27
C ILE A 90 14.01 -6.12 -8.79
N ILE A 91 15.10 -6.89 -8.90
CA ILE A 91 15.15 -8.29 -8.45
C ILE A 91 14.88 -8.39 -6.94
N GLU A 92 15.51 -7.56 -6.12
CA GLU A 92 15.26 -7.51 -4.67
C GLU A 92 13.79 -7.21 -4.36
N THR A 93 13.17 -6.30 -5.11
CA THR A 93 11.75 -5.98 -4.97
C THR A 93 10.87 -7.18 -5.36
N LEU A 94 11.16 -7.85 -6.46
CA LEU A 94 10.42 -9.04 -6.89
C LEU A 94 10.55 -10.20 -5.87
N ILE A 95 11.75 -10.44 -5.34
CA ILE A 95 11.95 -11.44 -4.28
C ILE A 95 11.16 -11.06 -3.02
N PHE A 96 11.16 -9.80 -2.64
CA PHE A 96 10.36 -9.31 -1.51
C PHE A 96 8.84 -9.55 -1.71
N LEU A 97 8.36 -9.47 -2.94
CA LEU A 97 6.98 -9.79 -3.32
C LEU A 97 6.69 -11.29 -3.41
N GLY A 98 7.71 -12.15 -3.23
CA GLY A 98 7.56 -13.60 -3.19
C GLY A 98 7.92 -14.33 -4.48
N TYR A 99 8.53 -13.65 -5.46
CA TYR A 99 9.08 -14.32 -6.63
C TYR A 99 10.36 -15.10 -6.26
N SER A 100 10.60 -16.20 -6.94
CA SER A 100 11.73 -17.10 -6.68
C SER A 100 12.75 -17.08 -7.82
N THR A 101 14.00 -17.39 -7.49
CA THR A 101 15.11 -17.55 -8.43
C THR A 101 15.90 -18.83 -8.13
N THR A 102 15.23 -19.86 -7.62
CA THR A 102 15.91 -21.10 -7.17
C THR A 102 16.09 -22.14 -8.27
N THR A 103 15.40 -21.97 -9.40
CA THR A 103 15.49 -22.87 -10.54
C THR A 103 15.87 -22.08 -11.81
N PRO A 104 16.50 -22.72 -12.82
CA PRO A 104 16.83 -22.04 -14.09
C PRO A 104 15.61 -21.45 -14.81
N LEU A 105 14.45 -22.07 -14.67
CA LEU A 105 13.21 -21.53 -15.25
C LEU A 105 12.76 -20.25 -14.53
N GLU A 106 12.83 -20.24 -13.20
CA GLU A 106 12.50 -19.05 -12.39
C GLU A 106 13.49 -17.91 -12.65
N GLU A 107 14.77 -18.22 -12.85
CA GLU A 107 15.78 -17.21 -13.24
C GLU A 107 15.43 -16.58 -14.59
N LEU A 108 15.07 -17.38 -15.60
CA LEU A 108 14.65 -16.88 -16.92
C LEU A 108 13.38 -16.02 -16.82
N GLN A 109 12.39 -16.46 -16.05
CA GLN A 109 11.17 -15.69 -15.82
C GLN A 109 11.46 -14.37 -15.07
N MET A 110 12.40 -14.36 -14.14
CA MET A 110 12.86 -13.16 -13.46
C MET A 110 13.48 -12.16 -14.43
N ASP A 111 14.34 -12.61 -15.33
CA ASP A 111 14.98 -11.76 -16.34
C ASP A 111 13.93 -11.15 -17.27
N GLU A 112 12.95 -11.94 -17.73
CA GLU A 112 11.84 -11.44 -18.56
C GLU A 112 11.01 -10.38 -17.83
N LEU A 113 10.72 -10.60 -16.55
CA LEU A 113 10.00 -9.63 -15.72
C LEU A 113 10.79 -8.34 -15.55
N VAL A 114 12.08 -8.43 -15.29
CA VAL A 114 12.96 -7.26 -15.13
C VAL A 114 12.94 -6.40 -16.40
N GLU A 115 13.09 -7.01 -17.56
CA GLU A 115 13.05 -6.28 -18.83
C GLU A 115 11.67 -5.65 -19.08
N SER A 116 10.59 -6.38 -18.82
CA SER A 116 9.22 -5.84 -18.93
C SER A 116 8.98 -4.64 -18.00
N ILE A 117 9.45 -4.71 -16.76
CA ILE A 117 9.33 -3.61 -15.78
C ILE A 117 10.09 -2.37 -16.27
N LYS A 118 11.30 -2.54 -16.80
CA LYS A 118 12.08 -1.43 -17.35
C LYS A 118 11.40 -0.78 -18.57
N GLU A 119 10.85 -1.61 -19.46
CA GLU A 119 10.16 -1.12 -20.65
C GLU A 119 8.87 -0.34 -20.32
N GLN A 120 8.06 -0.84 -19.41
CA GLN A 120 6.80 -0.18 -19.04
C GLN A 120 6.97 0.96 -18.04
N GLY A 121 8.06 1.01 -17.29
CA GLY A 121 8.38 2.09 -16.36
C GLY A 121 7.77 1.94 -14.95
N PHE A 122 7.14 0.82 -14.63
CA PHE A 122 6.54 0.53 -13.33
C PHE A 122 6.42 -0.97 -13.07
N LEU A 123 6.16 -1.34 -11.82
CA LEU A 123 5.83 -2.70 -11.41
C LEU A 123 4.38 -2.74 -10.89
N GLU A 124 3.58 -3.65 -11.42
CA GLU A 124 2.23 -3.90 -10.89
C GLU A 124 2.27 -4.71 -9.60
N ILE A 125 1.59 -4.21 -8.57
CA ILE A 125 1.48 -4.86 -7.25
C ILE A 125 0.02 -5.20 -7.01
N LYS A 126 -0.25 -6.45 -6.63
CA LYS A 126 -1.57 -6.86 -6.15
C LYS A 126 -1.73 -6.41 -4.71
N THR A 127 -2.65 -5.49 -4.49
CA THR A 127 -3.06 -5.02 -3.17
C THR A 127 -4.42 -5.62 -2.76
N LEU A 128 -4.88 -5.35 -1.56
CA LEU A 128 -6.21 -5.78 -1.11
C LEU A 128 -7.34 -5.05 -1.85
N GLU A 129 -7.07 -3.87 -2.39
CA GLU A 129 -8.04 -3.04 -3.11
C GLU A 129 -7.99 -3.22 -4.63
N GLY A 130 -7.02 -3.94 -5.15
CA GLY A 130 -6.83 -4.14 -6.59
C GLY A 130 -5.37 -4.12 -7.00
N VAL A 131 -5.12 -3.84 -8.27
CA VAL A 131 -3.76 -3.71 -8.81
C VAL A 131 -3.34 -2.24 -8.77
N GLU A 132 -2.19 -1.98 -8.16
CA GLU A 132 -1.57 -0.65 -8.10
C GLU A 132 -0.17 -0.67 -8.73
N CYS A 133 0.24 0.45 -9.31
CA CYS A 133 1.57 0.60 -9.90
C CYS A 133 2.57 1.12 -8.85
N LEU A 134 3.74 0.48 -8.80
CA LEU A 134 4.92 0.94 -8.07
C LEU A 134 5.88 1.59 -9.07
N PHE A 135 6.19 2.87 -8.86
CA PHE A 135 7.12 3.62 -9.70
C PHE A 135 8.52 3.67 -9.09
N SER A 136 9.51 4.04 -9.93
CA SER A 136 10.90 4.21 -9.47
C SER A 136 10.99 5.23 -8.33
N GLY A 137 11.77 4.90 -7.30
CA GLY A 137 11.95 5.73 -6.11
C GLY A 137 10.88 5.54 -5.04
N GLU A 138 9.82 4.81 -5.32
CA GLU A 138 8.78 4.47 -4.35
C GLU A 138 9.12 3.23 -3.53
N VAL A 139 8.33 3.00 -2.51
CA VAL A 139 8.50 1.92 -1.53
C VAL A 139 7.32 0.96 -1.63
N VAL A 140 7.61 -0.34 -1.68
CA VAL A 140 6.62 -1.36 -1.37
C VAL A 140 6.74 -1.76 0.10
N VAL A 141 5.63 -1.75 0.78
CA VAL A 141 5.51 -2.12 2.20
C VAL A 141 4.79 -3.45 2.31
N LYS A 142 5.27 -4.32 3.21
CA LYS A 142 4.55 -5.51 3.63
C LYS A 142 3.84 -5.23 4.94
N GLY A 143 2.53 -5.20 4.90
CA GLY A 143 1.69 -4.91 6.05
C GLY A 143 1.64 -6.05 7.08
N VAL A 144 0.90 -5.80 8.15
CA VAL A 144 0.86 -6.70 9.33
C VAL A 144 0.24 -8.07 9.06
N LYS A 145 -0.46 -8.24 7.96
CA LYS A 145 -1.03 -9.52 7.51
C LYS A 145 -0.30 -10.13 6.32
N GLY A 146 0.83 -9.54 5.93
CA GLY A 146 1.59 -9.96 4.77
C GLY A 146 1.09 -9.40 3.45
N GLU A 147 0.12 -8.50 3.48
CA GLU A 147 -0.36 -7.75 2.31
C GLU A 147 0.69 -6.75 1.84
N PHE A 148 0.73 -6.51 0.53
CA PHE A 148 1.65 -5.53 -0.06
C PHE A 148 0.90 -4.30 -0.56
N TYR A 149 1.54 -3.13 -0.44
CA TYR A 149 1.03 -1.88 -1.00
C TYR A 149 2.16 -0.90 -1.32
N PRO A 150 2.03 -0.12 -2.40
CA PRO A 150 3.00 0.88 -2.78
C PRO A 150 2.78 2.18 -2.02
N VAL A 151 3.87 2.87 -1.66
CA VAL A 151 3.85 4.17 -0.97
C VAL A 151 4.90 5.06 -1.59
N SER A 152 4.59 6.33 -1.85
CA SER A 152 5.62 7.29 -2.22
C SER A 152 6.64 7.44 -1.11
N TYR A 153 7.92 7.61 -1.45
CA TYR A 153 8.99 7.70 -0.45
C TYR A 153 8.76 8.87 0.52
N ASP A 154 8.27 10.00 0.03
CA ASP A 154 7.98 11.17 0.86
C ASP A 154 6.89 10.91 1.91
N ASN A 155 5.88 10.12 1.56
CA ASN A 155 4.85 9.72 2.53
C ASN A 155 5.37 8.63 3.47
N PHE A 156 6.20 7.71 2.97
CA PHE A 156 6.80 6.66 3.78
C PHE A 156 7.64 7.25 4.94
N ILE A 157 8.55 8.18 4.66
CA ILE A 157 9.42 8.79 5.69
C ILE A 157 8.68 9.70 6.69
N LYS A 158 7.47 10.15 6.36
CA LYS A 158 6.62 10.90 7.32
C LYS A 158 5.97 9.99 8.36
N VAL A 159 5.82 8.72 8.02
CA VAL A 159 5.02 7.75 8.80
C VAL A 159 5.90 6.76 9.54
N TYR A 160 7.04 6.39 8.97
CA TYR A 160 7.90 5.32 9.47
C TYR A 160 9.32 5.82 9.76
N ASP A 161 9.83 5.41 10.90
CA ASP A 161 11.24 5.53 11.23
C ASP A 161 11.97 4.26 10.77
N VAL A 162 13.02 4.43 9.96
CA VAL A 162 13.83 3.31 9.48
C VAL A 162 14.74 2.84 10.61
N LEU A 163 14.52 1.62 11.08
CA LEU A 163 15.41 0.99 12.05
C LEU A 163 16.73 0.62 11.36
N LYS A 164 17.83 0.95 12.03
CA LYS A 164 19.20 0.65 11.56
C LYS A 164 19.66 -0.72 12.06
#